data_5da7d9ec216b7cac6fccc6a9cc79f29e
#
_entry.id   5da7d9ec216b7cac6fccc6a9cc79f29e
#
_cell.length_a   1.000
_cell.length_b   1.000
_cell.length_c   1.000
_cell.angle_alpha   90.00
_cell.angle_beta   90.00
_cell.angle_gamma   90.00
#
_symmetry.space_group_name_H-M   'P 1'
#
loop_
_entity.id
_entity.type
_entity.pdbx_description
1 polymer ?
#
loop_
_entity_poly.entity_id
_entity_poly.type
_entity_poly.pdbx_seq_one_letter_code
_entity_poly.pdbx_strand_id
1 'polypeptide(L)'
;MFGFGRKKPKTLWISMQDILKIMREDYEKESTFELIDFCYKGTVHRMGSYTIPLDEEPRKEDIRFVFDEDVYGTLEEFLQYVRLEGMTLVEMEEDVEVLQAGIVGGETLLSSPWGENRLSAHAKNK
;
A
#
# COMPACT_ATOMS: atom_id res chain seq x y z
N MET A 1 -8.68 -23.54 -24.23
CA MET A 1 -8.76 -23.04 -23.94
C MET A 1 -8.55 -22.54 -23.45
N PHE A 2 -8.59 -22.66 -23.18
CA PHE A 2 -8.65 -22.22 -22.75
C PHE A 2 -8.39 -21.33 -22.17
N GLY A 3 -7.09 -20.89 -22.21
CA GLY A 3 -6.99 -19.64 -21.58
C GLY A 3 -8.24 -18.97 -21.23
N PHE A 4 -9.12 -19.34 -21.87
CA PHE A 4 -10.36 -18.79 -21.57
C PHE A 4 -10.60 -18.96 -20.10
N GLY A 5 -11.28 -18.17 -19.52
CA GLY A 5 -11.50 -18.21 -18.12
C GLY A 5 -10.42 -17.57 -17.31
N ARG A 6 -9.29 -17.28 -17.94
CA ARG A 6 -8.29 -16.56 -17.21
C ARG A 6 -8.61 -15.10 -17.31
N LYS A 7 -9.18 -14.57 -16.30
CA LYS A 7 -9.38 -13.14 -16.25
C LYS A 7 -8.10 -12.49 -15.82
N LYS A 8 -7.80 -11.36 -16.39
CA LYS A 8 -6.71 -10.56 -15.89
C LYS A 8 -7.03 -10.19 -14.45
N PRO A 9 -6.05 -10.17 -13.57
CA PRO A 9 -6.29 -9.68 -12.23
C PRO A 9 -6.84 -8.27 -12.32
N LYS A 10 -7.87 -8.02 -11.56
CA LYS A 10 -8.36 -6.67 -11.45
C LYS A 10 -7.34 -5.83 -10.75
N THR A 11 -7.27 -4.56 -11.08
CA THR A 11 -6.44 -3.62 -10.37
C THR A 11 -7.32 -2.47 -9.90
N LEU A 12 -6.83 -1.69 -8.96
CA LEU A 12 -7.59 -0.58 -8.43
C LEU A 12 -6.85 0.71 -8.69
N TRP A 13 -7.57 1.72 -9.15
CA TRP A 13 -7.01 3.06 -9.27
C TRP A 13 -7.43 3.87 -8.06
N ILE A 14 -6.46 4.41 -7.37
CA ILE A 14 -6.70 5.13 -6.12
C ILE A 14 -5.65 6.22 -6.00
N SER A 15 -6.02 7.35 -5.42
CA SER A 15 -5.07 8.43 -5.29
C SER A 15 -4.03 8.09 -4.21
N MET A 16 -2.83 8.61 -4.39
CA MET A 16 -1.79 8.43 -3.38
C MET A 16 -2.24 9.04 -2.06
N GLN A 17 -2.99 10.16 -2.11
CA GLN A 17 -3.47 10.81 -0.90
C GLN A 17 -4.37 9.89 -0.08
N ASP A 18 -5.24 9.15 -0.75
CA ASP A 18 -6.12 8.22 -0.05
C ASP A 18 -5.33 7.06 0.55
N ILE A 19 -4.31 6.58 -0.16
CA ILE A 19 -3.45 5.53 0.40
C ILE A 19 -2.77 6.02 1.66
N LEU A 20 -2.21 7.21 1.62
CA LEU A 20 -1.51 7.78 2.78
C LEU A 20 -2.46 8.03 3.94
N LYS A 21 -3.70 8.40 3.64
CA LYS A 21 -4.70 8.62 4.67
C LYS A 21 -4.99 7.31 5.39
N ILE A 22 -5.15 6.23 4.66
CA ILE A 22 -5.40 4.93 5.26
C ILE A 22 -4.20 4.49 6.10
N MET A 23 -3.00 4.69 5.58
CA MET A 23 -1.79 4.34 6.32
C MET A 23 -1.69 5.12 7.63
N ARG A 24 -2.02 6.40 7.58
CA ARG A 24 -1.99 7.22 8.78
C ARG A 24 -3.02 6.76 9.80
N GLU A 25 -4.23 6.45 9.34
CA GLU A 25 -5.27 5.98 10.23
C GLU A 25 -4.87 4.69 10.93
N ASP A 26 -4.24 3.78 10.18
CA ASP A 26 -3.76 2.54 10.78
C ASP A 26 -2.66 2.83 11.80
N TYR A 27 -1.73 3.69 11.46
CA TYR A 27 -0.63 4.03 12.35
C TYR A 27 -1.13 4.65 13.65
N GLU A 28 -2.13 5.52 13.55
CA GLU A 28 -2.71 6.14 14.74
C GLU A 28 -3.40 5.12 15.65
N LYS A 29 -3.86 4.03 15.07
CA LYS A 29 -4.48 2.95 15.83
C LYS A 29 -3.48 1.87 16.22
N GLU A 30 -2.21 2.14 16.04
CA GLU A 30 -1.13 1.20 16.31
C GLU A 30 -1.30 -0.10 15.52
N SER A 31 -1.70 0.05 14.28
CA SER A 31 -1.90 -1.07 13.37
C SER A 31 -1.08 -0.87 12.11
N THR A 32 -0.93 -1.91 11.34
CA THR A 32 -0.15 -1.85 10.10
C THR A 32 -1.05 -1.76 8.89
N PHE A 33 -0.51 -1.12 7.86
CA PHE A 33 -1.11 -1.11 6.54
C PHE A 33 -0.40 -2.21 5.76
N GLU A 34 -1.14 -3.00 5.02
CA GLU A 34 -0.55 -4.10 4.27
C GLU A 34 0.44 -3.58 3.23
N LEU A 35 1.28 -4.48 2.74
CA LEU A 35 2.20 -4.14 1.66
C LEU A 35 1.42 -4.14 0.36
N ILE A 36 1.57 -3.08 -0.42
CA ILE A 36 0.94 -3.01 -1.74
C ILE A 36 2.00 -2.85 -2.80
N ASP A 37 1.70 -3.40 -3.96
CA ASP A 37 2.48 -3.14 -5.16
C ASP A 37 1.62 -2.25 -6.05
N PHE A 38 2.18 -1.16 -6.52
CA PHE A 38 1.45 -0.25 -7.38
C PHE A 38 2.32 0.17 -8.54
N CYS A 39 1.67 0.51 -9.64
CA CYS A 39 2.35 0.95 -10.84
C CYS A 39 2.18 2.45 -10.99
N TYR A 40 3.27 3.16 -11.25
CA TYR A 40 3.26 4.58 -11.51
C TYR A 40 4.21 4.86 -12.65
N LYS A 41 3.66 5.41 -13.72
CA LYS A 41 4.42 5.73 -14.94
C LYS A 41 5.24 4.54 -15.43
N GLY A 42 4.63 3.36 -15.40
CA GLY A 42 5.24 2.16 -15.95
C GLY A 42 6.20 1.44 -15.02
N THR A 43 6.42 1.95 -13.81
CA THR A 43 7.31 1.33 -12.85
C THR A 43 6.52 0.83 -11.66
N VAL A 44 6.81 -0.40 -11.24
CA VAL A 44 6.14 -0.99 -10.08
C VAL A 44 6.94 -0.70 -8.83
N HIS A 45 6.23 -0.22 -7.82
CA HIS A 45 6.82 0.10 -6.52
C HIS A 45 6.06 -0.66 -5.44
N ARG A 46 6.72 -0.87 -4.32
CA ARG A 46 6.09 -1.52 -3.17
C ARG A 46 6.12 -0.57 -1.98
N MET A 47 4.99 -0.48 -1.27
CA MET A 47 4.97 0.33 -0.06
C MET A 47 3.98 -0.26 0.94
N GLY A 48 4.16 0.08 2.20
CA GLY A 48 3.27 -0.39 3.24
C GLY A 48 3.95 -0.31 4.59
N SER A 49 3.43 -1.09 5.52
CA SER A 49 4.02 -1.14 6.86
C SER A 49 3.90 -2.55 7.44
N TYR A 50 4.75 -2.82 8.42
CA TYR A 50 4.73 -4.10 9.12
C TYR A 50 5.35 -3.89 10.50
N THR A 51 5.23 -4.89 11.38
CA THR A 51 5.79 -4.77 12.73
C THR A 51 7.06 -5.58 12.89
N ILE A 52 7.95 -5.10 13.78
CA ILE A 52 9.14 -5.81 14.17
C ILE A 52 9.24 -5.76 15.69
N PRO A 53 9.22 -6.89 16.38
CA PRO A 53 9.00 -8.23 15.84
C PRO A 53 7.55 -8.40 15.43
N LEU A 54 7.26 -9.48 14.73
CA LEU A 54 5.88 -9.78 14.39
C LEU A 54 5.21 -10.22 15.69
N ASP A 55 4.33 -9.37 16.17
CA ASP A 55 3.72 -9.54 17.47
C ASP A 55 2.20 -9.46 17.33
N GLU A 56 1.50 -10.10 18.25
CA GLU A 56 0.05 -10.07 18.23
C GLU A 56 -0.49 -8.72 18.67
N GLU A 57 0.26 -8.01 19.49
CA GLU A 57 -0.18 -6.72 20.00
C GLU A 57 0.90 -5.68 19.71
N PRO A 58 1.01 -5.26 18.46
CA PRO A 58 2.05 -4.31 18.09
C PRO A 58 1.78 -2.94 18.73
N ARG A 59 2.86 -2.23 18.97
CA ARG A 59 2.79 -0.86 19.42
C ARG A 59 3.29 0.03 18.31
N LYS A 60 2.96 1.30 18.38
CA LYS A 60 3.34 2.24 17.35
C LYS A 60 4.83 2.19 17.06
N GLU A 61 5.64 2.08 18.10
CA GLU A 61 7.09 2.06 17.95
C GLU A 61 7.62 0.80 17.28
N ASP A 62 6.80 -0.23 17.18
CA ASP A 62 7.19 -1.49 16.53
C ASP A 62 6.89 -1.47 15.03
N ILE A 63 6.17 -0.45 14.56
CA ILE A 63 5.76 -0.38 13.16
C ILE A 63 6.90 0.18 12.32
N ARG A 64 7.12 -0.44 11.16
CA ARG A 64 8.12 0.01 10.20
C ARG A 64 7.43 0.28 8.88
N PHE A 65 7.88 1.29 8.18
CA PHE A 65 7.34 1.68 6.88
C PHE A 65 8.34 1.34 5.79
N VAL A 66 7.83 0.90 4.67
CA VAL A 66 8.65 0.40 3.58
C VAL A 66 8.29 1.12 2.30
N PHE A 67 9.32 1.48 1.52
CA PHE A 67 9.13 1.91 0.14
C PHE A 67 10.24 1.26 -0.68
N ASP A 68 9.83 0.37 -1.60
CA ASP A 68 10.73 -0.47 -2.37
C ASP A 68 11.64 -1.25 -1.42
N GLU A 69 12.90 -0.91 -1.32
CA GLU A 69 13.83 -1.65 -0.46
C GLU A 69 14.20 -0.90 0.82
N ASP A 70 13.68 0.31 0.97
CA ASP A 70 14.05 1.16 2.11
C ASP A 70 13.03 1.03 3.23
N VAL A 71 13.52 1.08 4.46
CA VAL A 71 12.70 0.91 5.65
C VAL A 71 12.86 2.13 6.55
N TYR A 72 11.75 2.61 7.08
CA TYR A 72 11.70 3.81 7.91
C TYR A 72 11.02 3.49 9.23
N GLY A 73 11.50 4.12 10.30
CA GLY A 73 11.01 3.84 11.64
C GLY A 73 9.74 4.56 12.04
N THR A 74 9.40 5.64 11.33
CA THR A 74 8.19 6.40 11.63
C THR A 74 7.52 6.82 10.35
N LEU A 75 6.22 7.13 10.45
CA LEU A 75 5.50 7.64 9.29
C LEU A 75 6.09 8.98 8.83
N GLU A 76 6.51 9.82 9.78
CA GLU A 76 7.10 11.10 9.43
C GLU A 76 8.36 10.93 8.59
N GLU A 77 9.24 10.00 8.98
CA GLU A 77 10.44 9.73 8.20
C GLU A 77 10.10 9.22 6.82
N PHE A 78 9.14 8.30 6.76
CA PHE A 78 8.69 7.76 5.49
C PHE A 78 8.22 8.89 4.55
N LEU A 79 7.36 9.76 5.05
CA LEU A 79 6.84 10.85 4.24
C LEU A 79 7.90 11.88 3.89
N GLN A 80 8.88 12.05 4.75
CA GLN A 80 9.93 13.04 4.53
C GLN A 80 10.96 12.58 3.50
N TYR A 81 11.33 11.31 3.54
CA TYR A 81 12.46 10.83 2.74
C TYR A 81 12.11 10.12 1.45
N VAL A 82 10.93 9.50 1.36
CA VAL A 82 10.56 8.81 0.14
C VAL A 82 10.33 9.82 -0.99
N ARG A 83 10.91 9.52 -2.15
CA ARG A 83 10.71 10.35 -3.34
C ARG A 83 10.29 9.46 -4.50
N LEU A 84 9.36 9.96 -5.28
CA LEU A 84 8.87 9.28 -6.47
C LEU A 84 8.83 10.33 -7.57
N GLU A 85 9.64 10.16 -8.60
CA GLU A 85 9.77 11.14 -9.66
C GLU A 85 10.13 12.53 -9.11
N GLY A 86 10.94 12.56 -8.07
CA GLY A 86 11.38 13.80 -7.47
C GLY A 86 10.41 14.44 -6.51
N MET A 87 9.24 13.84 -6.32
CA MET A 87 8.22 14.38 -5.42
C MET A 87 8.13 13.55 -4.15
N THR A 88 7.70 14.18 -3.07
CA THR A 88 7.29 13.40 -1.90
C THR A 88 5.93 12.78 -2.21
N LEU A 89 5.58 11.73 -1.47
CA LEU A 89 4.29 11.10 -1.71
C LEU A 89 3.13 12.05 -1.40
N VAL A 90 3.32 12.94 -0.41
CA VAL A 90 2.29 13.92 -0.06
C VAL A 90 2.04 14.90 -1.20
N GLU A 91 3.05 15.17 -2.01
CA GLU A 91 2.92 16.09 -3.14
C GLU A 91 2.22 15.48 -4.35
N MET A 92 2.08 14.16 -4.37
CA MET A 92 1.46 13.51 -5.51
C MET A 92 -0.04 13.68 -5.49
N GLU A 93 -0.58 14.22 -6.57
CA GLU A 93 -2.03 14.41 -6.70
C GLU A 93 -2.64 13.41 -7.65
N GLU A 94 -1.84 12.49 -8.15
CA GLU A 94 -2.27 11.55 -9.17
C GLU A 94 -2.74 10.24 -8.58
N ASP A 95 -3.52 9.53 -9.37
CA ASP A 95 -3.93 8.17 -9.02
C ASP A 95 -2.82 7.21 -9.41
N VAL A 96 -2.72 6.14 -8.67
CA VAL A 96 -1.81 5.05 -9.00
C VAL A 96 -2.62 3.77 -9.16
N GLU A 97 -2.06 2.84 -9.90
CA GLU A 97 -2.73 1.57 -10.12
C GLU A 97 -2.19 0.53 -9.14
N VAL A 98 -3.01 0.15 -8.18
CA VAL A 98 -2.61 -0.86 -7.19
C VAL A 98 -2.81 -2.23 -7.80
N LEU A 99 -1.74 -2.99 -7.87
CA LEU A 99 -1.73 -4.30 -8.52
C LEU A 99 -2.05 -5.43 -7.56
N GLN A 100 -1.62 -5.30 -6.32
CA GLN A 100 -1.91 -6.30 -5.30
C GLN A 100 -1.64 -5.71 -3.92
N ALA A 101 -2.20 -6.36 -2.92
CA ALA A 101 -1.97 -5.98 -1.54
C ALA A 101 -2.10 -7.21 -0.67
N GLY A 102 -1.39 -7.20 0.46
CA GLY A 102 -1.46 -8.28 1.41
C GLY A 102 -0.47 -8.06 2.52
N ILE A 103 -0.45 -9.00 3.45
CA ILE A 103 0.56 -8.97 4.50
C ILE A 103 1.79 -9.68 3.96
N VAL A 104 2.88 -9.65 4.72
CA VAL A 104 4.09 -10.34 4.29
C VAL A 104 3.74 -11.81 3.99
N GLY A 105 3.97 -12.20 2.76
CA GLY A 105 3.59 -13.52 2.30
C GLY A 105 2.10 -13.66 2.04
N GLY A 106 1.38 -12.56 1.96
CA GLY A 106 -0.06 -12.58 1.89
C GLY A 106 -0.63 -12.62 0.49
N GLU A 107 -1.91 -12.39 0.42
CA GLU A 107 -2.70 -12.57 -0.78
C GLU A 107 -2.81 -11.32 -1.61
N THR A 108 -3.22 -11.49 -2.85
CA THR A 108 -3.43 -10.34 -3.72
C THR A 108 -4.64 -9.54 -3.24
N LEU A 109 -4.62 -8.27 -3.55
CA LEU A 109 -5.71 -7.36 -3.24
C LEU A 109 -7.04 -7.89 -3.75
N LEU A 110 -7.02 -8.52 -4.90
CA LEU A 110 -8.25 -8.89 -5.59
C LEU A 110 -8.94 -10.11 -5.02
N SER A 111 -8.23 -10.87 -4.22
CA SER A 111 -8.83 -12.02 -3.58
C SER A 111 -8.99 -11.77 -2.08
N SER A 112 -8.64 -10.59 -1.63
CA SER A 112 -8.65 -10.27 -0.21
C SER A 112 -9.88 -9.46 0.18
N PRO A 113 -10.65 -9.93 1.17
CA PRO A 113 -11.74 -9.10 1.68
C PRO A 113 -11.24 -7.76 2.19
N TRP A 114 -10.01 -7.72 2.69
CA TRP A 114 -9.40 -6.49 3.14
C TRP A 114 -9.32 -5.47 2.00
N GLY A 115 -8.83 -5.91 0.84
CA GLY A 115 -8.70 -5.01 -0.29
C GLY A 115 -10.03 -4.45 -0.73
N GLU A 116 -11.03 -5.31 -0.78
CA GLU A 116 -12.35 -4.85 -1.19
C GLU A 116 -12.96 -3.90 -0.18
N ASN A 117 -12.70 -4.13 1.10
CA ASN A 117 -13.31 -3.31 2.13
C ASN A 117 -12.62 -1.98 2.34
N ARG A 118 -11.34 -1.90 2.08
CA ARG A 118 -10.57 -0.72 2.44
C ARG A 118 -10.17 0.11 1.23
N LEU A 119 -9.46 -0.48 0.31
CA LEU A 119 -8.98 0.29 -0.84
C LEU A 119 -10.06 0.52 -1.86
N SER A 120 -10.91 -0.47 -2.10
CA SER A 120 -11.92 -0.29 -3.13
C SER A 120 -12.95 0.77 -2.77
N ALA A 121 -13.12 1.07 -1.48
CA ALA A 121 -14.02 2.15 -1.08
C ALA A 121 -13.53 3.51 -1.57
N HIS A 122 -12.23 3.64 -1.81
CA HIS A 122 -11.63 4.87 -2.30
C HIS A 122 -11.24 4.77 -3.77
N ALA A 123 -11.40 3.60 -4.37
CA ALA A 123 -10.94 3.36 -5.72
C ALA A 123 -11.74 4.16 -6.73
N LYS A 124 -11.10 4.51 -7.82
CA LYS A 124 -11.73 5.24 -8.90
C LYS A 124 -11.95 4.32 -10.08
N ASN A 125 -13.05 4.54 -10.77
CA ASN A 125 -13.35 3.73 -11.95
C ASN A 125 -12.60 4.30 -13.13
N LYS A 126 -11.79 3.47 -13.74
CA LYS A 126 -11.02 3.86 -14.91
C LYS A 126 -11.34 2.94 -16.06
#